data_92d6e4dc4df3584836ffcc923c391b45
#
_entry.id   92d6e4dc4df3584836ffcc923c391b45
#
_cell.length_a   1.000
_cell.length_b   1.000
_cell.length_c   1.000
_cell.angle_alpha   90.00
_cell.angle_beta   90.00
_cell.angle_gamma   90.00
#
_symmetry.space_group_name_H-M   'P 1'
#
loop_
_entity.id
_entity.type
_entity.pdbx_description
1 polymer ?
#
loop_
_entity_poly.entity_id
_entity_poly.type
_entity_poly.pdbx_seq_one_letter_code
_entity_poly.pdbx_strand_id
1 'polypeptide(L)'
;MESIRVATWNIHKGVNGIGPRGRLEIHNIGLAIDQFDADIICLQEVRKAHSKHAARFERWPDQEQADFLAPLGYTPIYQTNAITKHGEHGNALLTRWPVLSQRHEDMSDHRFEQRGLLHVEMVIH
;
A
#
# COMPACT_ATOMS: atom_id res chain seq x y z
N MET A 1 -26.29 6.35 -9.09
CA MET A 1 -25.28 6.11 -8.06
C MET A 1 -25.57 7.01 -6.87
N GLU A 2 -25.52 6.48 -5.71
CA GLU A 2 -25.86 7.20 -4.51
C GLU A 2 -24.63 7.69 -3.76
N SER A 3 -23.64 6.86 -3.59
CA SER A 3 -22.41 7.27 -2.91
C SER A 3 -21.26 6.33 -3.23
N ILE A 4 -20.05 6.86 -3.08
CA ILE A 4 -18.81 6.11 -3.17
C ILE A 4 -18.08 6.30 -1.85
N ARG A 5 -17.60 5.22 -1.28
CA ARG A 5 -16.77 5.27 -0.08
C ARG A 5 -15.31 5.20 -0.46
N VAL A 6 -14.56 6.19 -0.03
CA VAL A 6 -13.11 6.25 -0.27
C VAL A 6 -12.42 6.34 1.07
N ALA A 7 -11.45 5.48 1.31
CA ALA A 7 -10.59 5.53 2.48
C ALA A 7 -9.17 5.86 2.05
N THR A 8 -8.45 6.56 2.89
CA THR A 8 -7.02 6.82 2.70
C THR A 8 -6.30 6.57 4.02
N TRP A 9 -5.13 5.92 3.95
CA TRP A 9 -4.41 5.53 5.15
C TRP A 9 -2.91 5.38 4.86
N ASN A 10 -2.10 6.05 5.66
CA ASN A 10 -0.66 5.83 5.66
C ASN A 10 -0.37 4.63 6.58
N ILE A 11 0.02 3.51 6.01
CA ILE A 11 0.19 2.26 6.77
C ILE A 11 1.59 2.09 7.37
N HIS A 12 2.45 3.09 7.25
CA HIS A 12 3.79 3.09 7.84
C HIS A 12 4.56 1.80 7.56
N LYS A 13 4.51 1.34 6.30
CA LYS A 13 5.24 0.15 5.84
C LYS A 13 4.83 -1.15 6.54
N GLY A 14 3.65 -1.17 7.16
CA GLY A 14 3.12 -2.35 7.87
C GLY A 14 3.78 -2.63 9.20
N VAL A 15 4.55 -1.69 9.73
CA VAL A 15 5.31 -1.84 10.98
C VAL A 15 5.08 -0.64 11.86
N ASN A 16 4.94 -0.84 13.17
CA ASN A 16 4.81 0.22 14.15
C ASN A 16 6.07 0.28 15.00
N GLY A 17 6.63 1.48 15.19
CA GLY A 17 7.83 1.71 15.97
C GLY A 17 9.12 1.58 15.15
N ILE A 18 10.25 1.85 15.81
CA ILE A 18 11.58 1.92 15.19
C ILE A 18 12.53 0.96 15.89
N GLY A 19 13.41 0.32 15.09
CA GLY A 19 14.47 -0.53 15.62
C GLY A 19 13.95 -1.77 16.35
N PRO A 20 14.62 -2.20 17.44
CA PRO A 20 14.29 -3.45 18.13
C PRO A 20 12.91 -3.46 18.78
N ARG A 21 12.27 -2.30 18.94
CA ARG A 21 10.92 -2.19 19.53
C ARG A 21 9.82 -2.15 18.46
N GLY A 22 10.17 -2.17 17.19
CA GLY A 22 9.18 -2.19 16.12
C GLY A 22 8.32 -3.45 16.14
N ARG A 23 7.02 -3.30 15.82
CA ARG A 23 6.06 -4.39 15.79
C ARG A 23 5.48 -4.53 14.40
N LEU A 24 5.21 -5.75 14.01
CA LEU A 24 4.50 -6.02 12.75
C LEU A 24 3.01 -5.72 12.93
N GLU A 25 2.48 -4.81 12.11
CA GLU A 25 1.07 -4.38 12.17
C GLU A 25 0.28 -4.74 10.92
N ILE A 26 0.92 -5.32 9.90
CA ILE A 26 0.29 -5.58 8.60
C ILE A 26 -0.99 -6.43 8.71
N HIS A 27 -1.03 -7.38 9.65
CA HIS A 27 -2.20 -8.23 9.86
C HIS A 27 -3.38 -7.45 10.43
N ASN A 28 -3.13 -6.57 11.39
CA ASN A 28 -4.16 -5.69 11.96
C ASN A 28 -4.67 -4.68 10.94
N ILE A 29 -3.78 -4.18 10.09
CA ILE A 29 -4.14 -3.29 9.00
C ILE A 29 -5.09 -4.00 8.03
N GLY A 30 -4.78 -5.25 7.66
CA GLY A 30 -5.64 -6.06 6.80
C GLY A 30 -7.03 -6.27 7.37
N LEU A 31 -7.13 -6.56 8.67
CA LEU A 31 -8.43 -6.70 9.35
C LEU A 31 -9.23 -5.40 9.31
N ALA A 32 -8.58 -4.27 9.55
CA ALA A 32 -9.23 -2.96 9.50
C ALA A 32 -9.75 -2.64 8.09
N ILE A 33 -8.95 -2.93 7.07
CA ILE A 33 -9.33 -2.69 5.67
C ILE A 33 -10.58 -3.51 5.30
N ASP A 34 -10.65 -4.76 5.72
CA ASP A 34 -11.83 -5.60 5.49
C ASP A 34 -13.09 -4.97 6.10
N GLN A 35 -12.95 -4.29 7.24
CA GLN A 35 -14.07 -3.69 7.94
C GLN A 35 -14.52 -2.35 7.36
N PHE A 36 -13.66 -1.66 6.60
CA PHE A 36 -14.00 -0.35 6.03
C PHE A 36 -15.16 -0.43 5.03
N ASP A 37 -15.30 -1.54 4.33
CA ASP A 37 -16.26 -1.69 3.24
C ASP A 37 -16.21 -0.50 2.27
N ALA A 38 -15.02 -0.03 1.99
CA ALA A 38 -14.81 1.09 1.08
C ALA A 38 -14.68 0.60 -0.36
N ASP A 39 -15.17 1.40 -1.29
CA ASP A 39 -15.08 1.08 -2.72
C ASP A 39 -13.65 1.25 -3.22
N ILE A 40 -12.96 2.24 -2.69
CA ILE A 40 -11.60 2.61 -3.08
C ILE A 40 -10.80 2.86 -1.81
N ILE A 41 -9.63 2.27 -1.72
CA ILE A 41 -8.74 2.41 -0.56
C ILE A 41 -7.38 2.87 -1.07
N CYS A 42 -6.98 4.07 -0.67
CA CYS A 42 -5.69 4.67 -1.04
C CYS A 42 -4.72 4.48 0.12
N LEU A 43 -3.60 3.83 -0.14
CA LEU A 43 -2.61 3.50 0.88
C LEU A 43 -1.27 4.16 0.57
N GLN A 44 -0.64 4.72 1.58
CA GLN A 44 0.68 5.32 1.49
C GLN A 44 1.67 4.50 2.32
N GLU A 45 2.95 4.60 1.99
CA GLU A 45 4.04 3.85 2.60
C GLU A 45 3.79 2.35 2.61
N VAL A 46 3.46 1.82 1.42
CA VAL A 46 3.23 0.40 1.20
C VAL A 46 4.54 -0.23 0.70
N ARG A 47 4.94 -1.36 1.29
CA ARG A 47 6.14 -2.07 0.86
C ARG A 47 5.85 -3.08 -0.23
N LYS A 48 6.73 -3.14 -1.22
CA LYS A 48 6.76 -4.25 -2.15
C LYS A 48 7.55 -5.40 -1.53
N ALA A 49 8.75 -5.11 -1.06
CA ALA A 49 9.63 -6.08 -0.41
C ALA A 49 10.51 -5.39 0.63
N HIS A 50 10.96 -6.14 1.62
CA HIS A 50 11.92 -5.64 2.58
C HIS A 50 12.65 -6.81 3.26
N SER A 51 13.89 -7.07 2.86
CA SER A 51 14.65 -8.23 3.31
C SER A 51 14.91 -8.24 4.82
N LYS A 52 15.20 -7.09 5.40
CA LYS A 52 15.49 -6.97 6.83
C LYS A 52 14.25 -7.26 7.69
N HIS A 53 13.09 -6.73 7.31
CA HIS A 53 11.84 -7.02 8.01
C HIS A 53 11.40 -8.47 7.82
N ALA A 54 11.57 -9.02 6.62
CA ALA A 54 11.25 -10.42 6.35
C ALA A 54 12.08 -11.37 7.21
N ALA A 55 13.35 -11.04 7.44
CA ALA A 55 14.23 -11.83 8.30
C ALA A 55 13.88 -11.67 9.79
N ARG A 56 13.39 -10.50 10.20
CA ARG A 56 13.10 -10.20 11.60
C ARG A 56 11.74 -10.71 12.06
N PHE A 57 10.72 -10.56 11.22
CA PHE A 57 9.34 -10.88 11.59
C PHE A 57 8.92 -12.23 11.02
N GLU A 58 8.68 -13.20 11.90
CA GLU A 58 8.26 -14.54 11.52
C GLU A 58 6.95 -14.54 10.71
N ARG A 59 6.03 -13.62 11.02
CA ARG A 59 4.75 -13.50 10.33
C ARG A 59 4.76 -12.50 9.18
N TRP A 60 5.93 -12.10 8.71
CA TRP A 60 6.03 -11.23 7.53
C TRP A 60 5.42 -11.96 6.33
N PRO A 61 4.43 -11.35 5.64
CA PRO A 61 3.77 -12.02 4.52
C PRO A 61 4.73 -12.30 3.37
N ASP A 62 4.54 -13.44 2.71
CA ASP A 62 5.27 -13.78 1.49
C ASP A 62 4.81 -12.95 0.29
N GLN A 63 3.58 -12.43 0.34
CA GLN A 63 3.03 -11.57 -0.70
C GLN A 63 3.53 -10.13 -0.53
N GLU A 64 3.53 -9.37 -1.63
CA GLU A 64 3.66 -7.91 -1.54
C GLU A 64 2.52 -7.35 -0.71
N GLN A 65 2.76 -6.26 0.01
CA GLN A 65 1.76 -5.75 0.96
C GLN A 65 0.45 -5.35 0.28
N ALA A 66 0.50 -4.75 -0.90
CA ALA A 66 -0.72 -4.37 -1.62
C ALA A 66 -1.59 -5.60 -1.92
N ASP A 67 -0.99 -6.70 -2.36
CA ASP A 67 -1.70 -7.95 -2.64
C ASP A 67 -2.24 -8.57 -1.35
N PHE A 68 -1.43 -8.57 -0.30
CA PHE A 68 -1.82 -9.12 0.99
C PHE A 68 -3.03 -8.39 1.59
N LEU A 69 -3.06 -7.05 1.44
CA LEU A 69 -4.09 -6.21 2.05
C LEU A 69 -5.38 -6.15 1.25
N ALA A 70 -5.34 -6.51 -0.05
CA ALA A 70 -6.52 -6.42 -0.91
C ALA A 70 -7.59 -7.44 -0.48
N PRO A 71 -8.79 -6.98 -0.10
CA PRO A 71 -9.89 -7.89 0.18
C PRO A 71 -10.30 -8.68 -1.07
N LEU A 72 -11.04 -9.76 -0.86
CA LEU A 72 -11.55 -10.56 -1.95
C LEU A 72 -12.40 -9.70 -2.89
N GLY A 73 -12.12 -9.78 -4.19
CA GLY A 73 -12.84 -9.00 -5.19
C GLY A 73 -12.25 -7.62 -5.46
N TYR A 74 -11.20 -7.22 -4.74
CA TYR A 74 -10.50 -5.97 -5.01
C TYR A 74 -9.28 -6.21 -5.90
N THR A 75 -9.00 -5.21 -6.72
CA THR A 75 -7.78 -5.18 -7.53
C THR A 75 -6.76 -4.28 -6.87
N PRO A 76 -5.57 -4.79 -6.52
CA PRO A 76 -4.50 -3.95 -6.00
C PRO A 76 -3.69 -3.34 -7.14
N ILE A 77 -3.38 -2.05 -7.00
CA ILE A 77 -2.50 -1.31 -7.91
C ILE A 77 -1.40 -0.71 -7.05
N TYR A 78 -0.15 -0.98 -7.41
CA TYR A 78 0.99 -0.52 -6.65
C TYR A 78 2.04 0.12 -7.55
N GLN A 79 2.65 1.20 -7.06
CA GLN A 79 3.80 1.83 -7.72
C GLN A 79 4.85 2.19 -6.68
N THR A 80 6.09 1.79 -6.97
CA THR A 80 7.23 2.11 -6.13
C THR A 80 7.61 3.58 -6.26
N ASN A 81 7.77 4.26 -5.13
CA ASN A 81 8.27 5.64 -5.07
C ASN A 81 9.73 5.68 -4.63
N ALA A 82 10.14 4.77 -3.77
CA ALA A 82 11.47 4.79 -3.17
C ALA A 82 12.07 3.39 -3.14
N ILE A 83 13.32 3.30 -3.56
CA ILE A 83 14.11 2.08 -3.51
C ILE A 83 15.22 2.28 -2.48
N THR A 84 15.31 1.36 -1.52
CA THR A 84 16.28 1.42 -0.43
C THR A 84 17.20 0.21 -0.47
N LYS A 85 18.21 0.19 0.41
CA LYS A 85 19.16 -0.92 0.50
C LYS A 85 18.48 -2.28 0.74
N HIS A 86 17.39 -2.31 1.50
CA HIS A 86 16.74 -3.55 1.92
C HIS A 86 15.42 -3.84 1.23
N GLY A 87 14.90 -2.92 0.45
CA GLY A 87 13.62 -3.11 -0.22
C GLY A 87 13.10 -1.85 -0.90
N GLU A 88 11.80 -1.82 -1.14
CA GLU A 88 11.17 -0.69 -1.79
C GLU A 88 9.79 -0.45 -1.22
N HIS A 89 9.31 0.78 -1.33
CA HIS A 89 7.96 1.15 -0.89
C HIS A 89 7.37 2.24 -1.79
N GLY A 90 6.07 2.38 -1.73
CA GLY A 90 5.36 3.35 -2.55
C GLY A 90 3.92 3.51 -2.16
N ASN A 91 3.10 3.88 -3.13
CA ASN A 91 1.67 4.06 -2.98
C ASN A 91 0.92 2.88 -3.57
N ALA A 92 -0.22 2.57 -2.98
CA ALA A 92 -1.13 1.56 -3.51
C ALA A 92 -2.56 2.05 -3.49
N LEU A 93 -3.36 1.48 -4.39
CA LEU A 93 -4.79 1.70 -4.44
C LEU A 93 -5.46 0.35 -4.57
N LEU A 94 -6.43 0.09 -3.69
CA LEU A 94 -7.25 -1.12 -3.73
C LEU A 94 -8.64 -0.71 -4.18
N THR A 95 -9.18 -1.33 -5.21
CA THR A 95 -10.50 -0.97 -5.72
C THR A 95 -11.29 -2.19 -6.16
N ARG A 96 -12.59 -2.17 -5.93
CA ARG A 96 -13.51 -3.15 -6.48
C ARG A 96 -14.13 -2.71 -7.80
N TRP A 97 -13.74 -1.54 -8.33
CA TRP A 97 -14.20 -1.01 -9.60
C TRP A 97 -13.21 -1.34 -10.72
N PRO A 98 -13.67 -1.55 -11.94
CA PRO A 98 -12.76 -1.80 -13.06
C PRO A 98 -11.81 -0.63 -13.31
N VAL A 99 -10.53 -0.95 -13.47
CA VAL A 99 -9.48 0.03 -13.74
C VAL A 99 -9.31 0.20 -15.25
N LEU A 100 -9.39 1.43 -15.73
CA LEU A 100 -9.15 1.75 -17.13
C LEU A 100 -7.69 2.03 -17.42
N SER A 101 -7.03 2.79 -16.55
CA SER A 101 -5.63 3.15 -16.74
C SER A 101 -4.98 3.51 -15.43
N GLN A 102 -3.67 3.40 -15.40
CA GLN A 102 -2.87 3.86 -14.27
C GLN A 102 -1.63 4.57 -14.80
N ARG A 103 -1.17 5.56 -14.06
CA ARG A 103 0.00 6.35 -14.40
C ARG A 103 0.75 6.75 -13.13
N HIS A 104 2.07 6.65 -13.19
CA HIS A 104 2.94 7.01 -12.09
C HIS A 104 3.81 8.20 -12.53
N GLU A 105 3.93 9.19 -11.64
CA GLU A 105 4.83 10.31 -11.84
C GLU A 105 5.81 10.38 -10.69
N ASP A 106 7.09 10.53 -11.03
CA ASP A 106 8.15 10.71 -10.04
C ASP A 106 8.17 12.17 -9.61
N MET A 107 7.89 12.41 -8.34
CA MET A 107 7.86 13.73 -7.73
C MET A 107 9.06 13.92 -6.80
N SER A 108 10.14 13.16 -6.99
CA SER A 108 11.28 13.14 -6.09
C SER A 108 12.01 14.49 -6.07
N ASP A 109 12.44 14.87 -4.87
CA ASP A 109 13.48 15.86 -4.69
C ASP A 109 14.83 15.16 -4.86
N HIS A 110 15.62 15.58 -5.82
CA HIS A 110 16.89 14.95 -6.19
C HIS A 110 17.89 14.80 -5.05
N ARG A 111 17.72 15.51 -3.96
CA ARG A 111 18.69 15.53 -2.87
C ARG A 111 18.38 14.61 -1.71
N PHE A 112 17.11 14.50 -1.33
CA PHE A 112 16.77 13.96 -0.02
C PHE A 112 15.63 12.96 0.02
N GLU A 113 14.68 13.01 -0.90
CA GLU A 113 13.43 12.28 -0.75
C GLU A 113 12.92 11.77 -2.09
N GLN A 114 12.62 10.47 -2.13
CA GLN A 114 12.00 9.83 -3.29
C GLN A 114 10.48 9.83 -3.08
N ARG A 115 9.77 10.48 -3.99
CA ARG A 115 8.29 10.61 -3.94
C ARG A 115 7.69 10.28 -5.28
N GLY A 116 6.47 9.80 -5.27
CA GLY A 116 5.72 9.51 -6.48
C GLY A 116 4.25 9.82 -6.33
N LEU A 117 3.61 10.04 -7.47
CA LEU A 117 2.18 10.20 -7.60
C LEU A 117 1.62 9.03 -8.39
N LEU A 118 0.64 8.33 -7.84
CA LEU A 118 -0.09 7.28 -8.53
C LEU A 118 -1.45 7.83 -8.96
N HIS A 119 -1.70 7.85 -10.27
CA HIS A 119 -2.96 8.30 -10.85
C HIS A 119 -3.69 7.09 -11.44
N VAL A 120 -4.95 6.91 -11.09
CA VAL A 120 -5.76 5.78 -11.54
C VAL A 120 -7.10 6.28 -12.06
N GLU A 121 -7.47 5.84 -13.25
CA GLU A 121 -8.81 6.03 -13.79
C GLU A 121 -9.58 4.72 -13.71
N MET A 122 -10.82 4.78 -13.29
CA MET A 122 -11.67 3.61 -13.15
C MET A 122 -13.10 3.90 -13.56
N VAL A 123 -13.84 2.83 -13.89
CA VAL A 123 -15.27 2.93 -14.19
C VAL A 123 -16.06 2.73 -12.91
N ILE A 124 -16.84 3.74 -12.56
CA ILE A 124 -17.71 3.69 -11.38
C ILE A 124 -19.14 3.58 -11.85
N HIS A 125 -19.80 2.54 -11.42
CA HIS A 125 -21.19 2.24 -11.83
C HIS A 125 -22.24 2.84 -10.92
#